data_6e9a03967c030b213c9c26041ecc1a5d
#
_entry.id   6e9a03967c030b213c9c26041ecc1a5d
#
_cell.length_a   1.000
_cell.length_b   1.000
_cell.length_c   1.000
_cell.angle_alpha   90.00
_cell.angle_beta   90.00
_cell.angle_gamma   90.00
#
_symmetry.space_group_name_H-M   'P 1'
#
loop_
_entity.id
_entity.type
_entity.pdbx_description
1 polymer ?
#
loop_
_entity_poly.entity_id
_entity_poly.type
_entity_poly.pdbx_seq_one_letter_code
_entity_poly.pdbx_strand_id
1 'polypeptide(L)'
;MEDFKLDSIEDALKDFREGKFVIVVDDEDRENEGDLIMAAEMITPEKVNFMLKNARGVLCVPITISRAEELDLPHQVSDNTSVLGTPFTVTVDKLEGCSTGVSTHDRAETIKALADPNSTPQTFGRPGHVNPLYAQDNGVLRRSGHTEAAVDLCKLAGCFPAGVLMEIMNEDGTMARMPDLQKRAKEWDMKIISIKDIIAYRLKNETSIVVGEEVELPTEYGMFHLIPFRQANGLEHMALIKGTWKENEPVLVRVHSSCATGDILGSQRCDCGEQLHKAMEMIEKEGKGVIIYMQQEGRGIGLMNKIAAYKLQDQGLDTVEANLHLGFRPDERDYGCGAQMLRHLGVHKMRLITNNPTKRVGLEAYGLEIEENVPIEVTPNKFDYRYLKTKRDRMGHDLHL
;
A
#
# COMPACT_ATOMS: atom_id res chain seq x y z
N MET A 1 -22.65 -23.92 5.85
CA MET A 1 -21.19 -23.79 5.99
C MET A 1 -20.99 -22.97 7.24
N GLU A 2 -20.27 -23.49 8.23
CA GLU A 2 -19.90 -22.68 9.39
C GLU A 2 -19.10 -21.49 8.88
N ASP A 3 -19.52 -20.27 9.27
CA ASP A 3 -18.73 -19.05 9.01
C ASP A 3 -17.37 -19.21 9.71
N PHE A 4 -16.33 -19.50 8.95
CA PHE A 4 -14.98 -19.59 9.51
C PHE A 4 -14.52 -18.18 9.85
N LYS A 5 -14.33 -17.94 11.14
CA LYS A 5 -13.80 -16.67 11.63
C LYS A 5 -12.28 -16.71 11.61
N LEU A 6 -11.65 -15.71 10.97
CA LEU A 6 -10.21 -15.51 11.05
C LEU A 6 -9.78 -15.28 12.50
N ASP A 7 -8.53 -15.62 12.81
CA ASP A 7 -7.94 -15.40 14.14
C ASP A 7 -7.69 -13.89 14.37
N SER A 8 -7.57 -13.50 15.65
CA SER A 8 -7.23 -12.12 16.00
C SER A 8 -5.76 -11.80 15.68
N ILE A 9 -5.47 -10.54 15.38
CA ILE A 9 -4.08 -10.09 15.15
C ILE A 9 -3.26 -10.28 16.43
N GLU A 10 -3.84 -10.04 17.60
CA GLU A 10 -3.19 -10.22 18.90
C GLU A 10 -2.73 -11.67 19.13
N ASP A 11 -3.58 -12.65 18.83
CA ASP A 11 -3.23 -14.08 18.96
C ASP A 11 -2.17 -14.49 17.93
N ALA A 12 -2.29 -14.01 16.69
CA ALA A 12 -1.29 -14.24 15.65
C ALA A 12 0.08 -13.65 16.03
N LEU A 13 0.10 -12.41 16.57
CA LEU A 13 1.34 -11.78 17.03
C LEU A 13 1.99 -12.52 18.21
N LYS A 14 1.19 -13.16 19.09
CA LYS A 14 1.72 -14.00 20.16
C LYS A 14 2.46 -15.20 19.58
N ASP A 15 1.84 -15.95 18.66
CA ASP A 15 2.47 -17.09 18.01
C ASP A 15 3.70 -16.66 17.18
N PHE A 16 3.63 -15.50 16.52
CA PHE A 16 4.74 -14.93 15.75
C PHE A 16 5.97 -14.62 16.64
N ARG A 17 5.76 -14.05 17.84
CA ARG A 17 6.82 -13.80 18.83
C ARG A 17 7.47 -15.10 19.36
N GLU A 18 6.72 -16.19 19.35
CA GLU A 18 7.21 -17.52 19.71
C GLU A 18 7.95 -18.20 18.54
N GLY A 19 8.08 -17.52 17.40
CA GLY A 19 8.72 -18.04 16.21
C GLY A 19 7.88 -19.07 15.46
N LYS A 20 6.56 -19.09 15.64
CA LYS A 20 5.65 -19.93 14.85
C LYS A 20 5.31 -19.27 13.53
N PHE A 21 4.85 -20.06 12.57
CA PHE A 21 4.27 -19.57 11.34
C PHE A 21 2.85 -19.02 11.58
N VAL A 22 2.51 -18.04 10.76
CA VAL A 22 1.14 -17.53 10.61
C VAL A 22 0.78 -17.60 9.13
N ILE A 23 -0.45 -18.03 8.82
CA ILE A 23 -0.99 -17.93 7.46
C ILE A 23 -1.61 -16.55 7.31
N VAL A 24 -1.15 -15.81 6.29
CA VAL A 24 -1.68 -14.49 5.96
C VAL A 24 -2.34 -14.57 4.61
N VAL A 25 -3.59 -14.08 4.51
CA VAL A 25 -4.36 -14.05 3.26
C VAL A 25 -4.56 -12.61 2.81
N ASP A 26 -4.56 -12.41 1.50
CA ASP A 26 -4.89 -11.13 0.89
C ASP A 26 -6.34 -11.10 0.37
N ASP A 27 -6.70 -10.02 -0.30
CA ASP A 27 -8.05 -9.80 -0.82
C ASP A 27 -8.33 -10.68 -2.04
N GLU A 28 -9.59 -11.13 -2.21
CA GLU A 28 -10.04 -11.92 -3.34
C GLU A 28 -9.86 -11.20 -4.68
N ASP A 29 -9.93 -9.86 -4.67
CA ASP A 29 -9.75 -9.01 -5.84
C ASP A 29 -8.28 -8.69 -6.16
N ARG A 30 -7.31 -9.20 -5.34
CA ARG A 30 -5.88 -8.99 -5.55
C ARG A 30 -5.19 -10.26 -6.08
N GLU A 31 -4.51 -11.05 -5.24
CA GLU A 31 -3.90 -12.34 -5.59
C GLU A 31 -4.83 -13.49 -5.22
N ASN A 32 -5.66 -13.27 -4.18
CA ASN A 32 -6.52 -14.27 -3.57
C ASN A 32 -5.72 -15.50 -3.12
N GLU A 33 -4.60 -15.26 -2.45
CA GLU A 33 -3.62 -16.27 -2.03
C GLU A 33 -3.41 -16.24 -0.52
N GLY A 34 -2.71 -17.23 0.00
CA GLY A 34 -2.26 -17.30 1.37
C GLY A 34 -0.81 -17.71 1.47
N ASP A 35 -0.05 -16.98 2.28
CA ASP A 35 1.36 -17.23 2.51
C ASP A 35 1.63 -17.71 3.93
N LEU A 36 2.58 -18.66 4.07
CA LEU A 36 3.23 -18.92 5.34
C LEU A 36 4.22 -17.81 5.64
N ILE A 37 4.05 -17.13 6.79
CA ILE A 37 4.91 -16.02 7.18
C ILE A 37 5.46 -16.24 8.60
N MET A 38 6.73 -15.89 8.82
CA MET A 38 7.34 -15.82 10.15
C MET A 38 8.50 -14.82 10.18
N ALA A 39 9.01 -14.48 11.38
CA ALA A 39 10.20 -13.64 11.54
C ALA A 39 11.47 -14.35 11.03
N ALA A 40 12.26 -13.65 10.21
CA ALA A 40 13.47 -14.20 9.59
C ALA A 40 14.54 -14.57 10.62
N GLU A 41 14.69 -13.82 11.71
CA GLU A 41 15.64 -14.10 12.79
C GLU A 41 15.36 -15.43 13.51
N MET A 42 14.12 -15.93 13.46
CA MET A 42 13.67 -17.15 14.13
C MET A 42 13.58 -18.38 13.21
N ILE A 43 14.03 -18.26 11.96
CA ILE A 43 14.02 -19.37 11.00
C ILE A 43 15.00 -20.46 11.41
N THR A 44 14.67 -21.72 11.12
CA THR A 44 15.57 -22.87 11.32
C THR A 44 15.57 -23.75 10.08
N PRO A 45 16.57 -24.64 9.91
CA PRO A 45 16.58 -25.59 8.79
C PRO A 45 15.30 -26.43 8.69
N GLU A 46 14.74 -26.83 9.84
CA GLU A 46 13.50 -27.63 9.90
C GLU A 46 12.31 -26.80 9.40
N LYS A 47 12.25 -25.50 9.73
CA LYS A 47 11.20 -24.59 9.28
C LYS A 47 11.29 -24.30 7.79
N VAL A 48 12.51 -24.09 7.27
CA VAL A 48 12.73 -24.00 5.80
C VAL A 48 12.26 -25.28 5.12
N ASN A 49 12.61 -26.45 5.66
CA ASN A 49 12.17 -27.73 5.13
C ASN A 49 10.63 -27.90 5.19
N PHE A 50 10.00 -27.41 6.26
CA PHE A 50 8.54 -27.40 6.39
C PHE A 50 7.90 -26.57 5.27
N MET A 51 8.39 -25.34 5.04
CA MET A 51 7.89 -24.45 3.97
C MET A 51 8.01 -25.13 2.60
N LEU A 52 9.18 -25.66 2.26
CA LEU A 52 9.44 -26.31 0.98
C LEU A 52 8.54 -27.54 0.73
N LYS A 53 8.27 -28.33 1.77
CA LYS A 53 7.42 -29.53 1.66
C LYS A 53 5.95 -29.22 1.60
N ASN A 54 5.50 -28.23 2.37
CA ASN A 54 4.07 -28.01 2.63
C ASN A 54 3.51 -26.79 1.89
N ALA A 55 4.23 -25.67 1.82
CA ALA A 55 3.77 -24.49 1.09
C ALA A 55 4.10 -24.59 -0.40
N ARG A 56 5.32 -24.94 -0.79
CA ARG A 56 5.76 -25.25 -2.17
C ARG A 56 5.89 -24.06 -3.11
N GLY A 57 5.64 -22.84 -2.65
CA GLY A 57 5.81 -21.59 -3.38
C GLY A 57 7.28 -21.16 -3.50
N VAL A 58 7.48 -19.87 -3.72
CA VAL A 58 8.82 -19.27 -3.82
C VAL A 58 9.27 -18.78 -2.46
N LEU A 59 10.43 -19.24 -1.97
CA LEU A 59 11.01 -18.79 -0.70
C LEU A 59 11.52 -17.36 -0.85
N CYS A 60 10.85 -16.42 -0.20
CA CYS A 60 11.17 -15.00 -0.25
C CYS A 60 11.44 -14.43 1.14
N VAL A 61 12.26 -13.37 1.19
CA VAL A 61 12.65 -12.70 2.44
C VAL A 61 12.38 -11.19 2.31
N PRO A 62 11.16 -10.75 2.67
CA PRO A 62 10.86 -9.33 2.79
C PRO A 62 11.76 -8.63 3.81
N ILE A 63 12.40 -7.54 3.39
CA ILE A 63 13.22 -6.65 4.22
C ILE A 63 12.84 -5.20 3.94
N THR A 64 13.19 -4.28 4.83
CA THR A 64 12.98 -2.85 4.60
C THR A 64 13.88 -2.34 3.48
N ILE A 65 13.50 -1.22 2.84
CA ILE A 65 14.31 -0.54 1.83
C ILE A 65 15.68 -0.17 2.43
N SER A 66 15.69 0.42 3.64
CA SER A 66 16.92 0.79 4.33
C SER A 66 17.83 -0.42 4.57
N ARG A 67 17.27 -1.58 4.93
CA ARG A 67 18.06 -2.81 5.13
C ARG A 67 18.66 -3.31 3.83
N ALA A 68 17.91 -3.25 2.74
CA ALA A 68 18.43 -3.65 1.44
C ALA A 68 19.56 -2.73 0.95
N GLU A 69 19.44 -1.41 1.20
CA GLU A 69 20.49 -0.43 0.92
C GLU A 69 21.74 -0.68 1.75
N GLU A 70 21.60 -0.92 3.09
CA GLU A 70 22.72 -1.29 3.98
C GLU A 70 23.48 -2.52 3.48
N LEU A 71 22.78 -3.50 2.93
CA LEU A 71 23.35 -4.75 2.43
C LEU A 71 23.77 -4.67 0.95
N ASP A 72 23.64 -3.53 0.29
CA ASP A 72 23.92 -3.33 -1.15
C ASP A 72 23.20 -4.38 -2.03
N LEU A 73 21.89 -4.50 -1.85
CA LEU A 73 21.02 -5.41 -2.58
C LEU A 73 20.16 -4.64 -3.60
N PRO A 74 20.67 -4.36 -4.81
CA PRO A 74 19.90 -3.63 -5.82
C PRO A 74 18.70 -4.44 -6.32
N HIS A 75 17.74 -3.77 -6.95
CA HIS A 75 16.66 -4.44 -7.67
C HIS A 75 17.22 -5.44 -8.70
N GLN A 76 16.51 -6.56 -8.86
CA GLN A 76 16.90 -7.62 -9.80
C GLN A 76 16.90 -7.14 -11.24
N VAL A 77 16.01 -6.20 -11.58
CA VAL A 77 15.87 -5.59 -12.89
C VAL A 77 15.72 -4.07 -12.77
N SER A 78 16.23 -3.34 -13.74
CA SER A 78 16.07 -1.87 -13.80
C SER A 78 14.66 -1.45 -14.22
N ASP A 79 13.96 -2.29 -14.98
CA ASP A 79 12.59 -2.09 -15.44
C ASP A 79 11.74 -3.28 -15.02
N ASN A 80 10.86 -3.08 -14.03
CA ASN A 80 10.00 -4.13 -13.51
C ASN A 80 8.68 -4.17 -14.29
N THR A 81 8.55 -5.15 -15.17
CA THR A 81 7.36 -5.38 -16.00
C THR A 81 6.40 -6.42 -15.42
N SER A 82 6.61 -6.90 -14.18
CA SER A 82 5.70 -7.87 -13.55
C SER A 82 4.33 -7.25 -13.26
N VAL A 83 3.28 -8.06 -13.38
CA VAL A 83 1.87 -7.61 -13.27
C VAL A 83 1.60 -6.85 -11.97
N LEU A 84 2.14 -7.33 -10.84
CA LEU A 84 1.96 -6.76 -9.51
C LEU A 84 3.16 -5.92 -9.03
N GLY A 85 4.18 -5.76 -9.89
CA GLY A 85 5.38 -4.99 -9.57
C GLY A 85 6.16 -5.57 -8.39
N THR A 86 6.18 -6.90 -8.19
CA THR A 86 6.89 -7.56 -7.08
C THR A 86 8.35 -7.16 -7.06
N PRO A 87 8.83 -6.53 -5.97
CA PRO A 87 10.10 -5.83 -5.95
C PRO A 87 11.26 -6.75 -5.54
N PHE A 88 11.59 -7.74 -6.37
CA PHE A 88 12.73 -8.61 -6.15
C PHE A 88 14.05 -7.83 -6.17
N THR A 89 14.94 -8.20 -5.24
CA THR A 89 16.36 -7.83 -5.31
C THR A 89 17.15 -8.90 -6.05
N VAL A 90 18.45 -8.66 -6.26
CA VAL A 90 19.38 -9.74 -6.61
C VAL A 90 19.31 -10.84 -5.56
N THR A 91 19.35 -12.11 -5.99
CA THR A 91 19.37 -13.26 -5.09
C THR A 91 20.70 -13.37 -4.34
N VAL A 92 20.67 -13.94 -3.14
CA VAL A 92 21.87 -14.01 -2.27
C VAL A 92 22.03 -15.37 -1.61
N ASP A 93 23.29 -15.67 -1.23
CA ASP A 93 23.65 -16.72 -0.29
C ASP A 93 24.68 -16.17 0.72
N LYS A 94 24.57 -16.57 1.99
CA LYS A 94 25.59 -16.29 3.00
C LYS A 94 26.86 -17.07 2.65
N LEU A 95 28.02 -16.39 2.67
CA LEU A 95 29.29 -16.98 2.28
C LEU A 95 29.91 -17.85 3.41
N GLU A 96 29.94 -17.33 4.61
CA GLU A 96 30.56 -18.01 5.74
C GLU A 96 29.61 -19.00 6.40
N GLY A 97 30.05 -20.22 6.63
CA GLY A 97 29.27 -21.27 7.29
C GLY A 97 28.24 -21.96 6.40
N CYS A 98 28.22 -21.67 5.11
CA CYS A 98 27.37 -22.31 4.11
C CYS A 98 28.20 -23.11 3.09
N SER A 99 27.53 -24.02 2.39
CA SER A 99 28.14 -24.83 1.33
C SER A 99 27.79 -24.28 -0.06
N THR A 100 26.77 -24.86 -0.72
CA THR A 100 26.32 -24.47 -2.07
C THR A 100 25.12 -23.52 -2.07
N GLY A 101 24.61 -23.15 -0.90
CA GLY A 101 23.47 -22.23 -0.73
C GLY A 101 22.08 -22.88 -0.82
N VAL A 102 21.95 -24.10 -1.36
CA VAL A 102 20.64 -24.72 -1.67
C VAL A 102 20.04 -25.47 -0.49
N SER A 103 20.87 -26.03 0.43
CA SER A 103 20.37 -26.82 1.54
C SER A 103 19.45 -26.02 2.46
N THR A 104 18.58 -26.69 3.20
CA THR A 104 17.73 -26.00 4.20
C THR A 104 18.57 -25.33 5.28
N HIS A 105 19.74 -25.87 5.60
CA HIS A 105 20.71 -25.24 6.50
C HIS A 105 21.25 -23.94 5.91
N ASP A 106 21.78 -23.98 4.69
CA ASP A 106 22.37 -22.80 4.03
C ASP A 106 21.35 -21.68 3.84
N ARG A 107 20.11 -22.05 3.42
CA ARG A 107 19.02 -21.06 3.28
C ARG A 107 18.63 -20.47 4.63
N ALA A 108 18.53 -21.28 5.70
CA ALA A 108 18.21 -20.76 7.03
C ALA A 108 19.30 -19.80 7.53
N GLU A 109 20.57 -20.13 7.32
CA GLU A 109 21.68 -19.26 7.67
C GLU A 109 21.68 -17.95 6.86
N THR A 110 21.37 -18.02 5.56
CA THR A 110 21.24 -16.83 4.70
C THR A 110 20.07 -15.94 5.16
N ILE A 111 18.91 -16.52 5.47
CA ILE A 111 17.74 -15.79 5.95
C ILE A 111 18.04 -15.10 7.30
N LYS A 112 18.66 -15.81 8.25
CA LYS A 112 19.09 -15.20 9.52
C LYS A 112 20.06 -14.05 9.31
N ALA A 113 21.03 -14.20 8.41
CA ALA A 113 22.00 -13.15 8.11
C ALA A 113 21.34 -11.89 7.52
N LEU A 114 20.26 -12.01 6.72
CA LEU A 114 19.49 -10.86 6.27
C LEU A 114 18.83 -10.09 7.42
N ALA A 115 18.48 -10.79 8.50
CA ALA A 115 17.91 -10.22 9.73
C ALA A 115 18.95 -9.89 10.82
N ASP A 116 20.22 -10.15 10.61
CA ASP A 116 21.28 -9.82 11.58
C ASP A 116 21.82 -8.41 11.36
N PRO A 117 21.65 -7.47 12.31
CA PRO A 117 22.13 -6.08 12.15
C PRO A 117 23.66 -5.98 11.95
N ASN A 118 24.42 -7.01 12.30
CA ASN A 118 25.86 -7.03 12.10
C ASN A 118 26.29 -7.50 10.69
N SER A 119 25.39 -8.02 9.89
CA SER A 119 25.68 -8.42 8.52
C SER A 119 25.97 -7.21 7.64
N THR A 120 26.96 -7.36 6.78
CA THR A 120 27.44 -6.35 5.82
C THR A 120 27.26 -6.85 4.38
N PRO A 121 27.44 -6.00 3.36
CA PRO A 121 27.43 -6.45 1.97
C PRO A 121 28.35 -7.62 1.68
N GLN A 122 29.50 -7.73 2.36
CA GLN A 122 30.49 -8.80 2.22
C GLN A 122 30.05 -10.12 2.84
N THR A 123 29.00 -10.13 3.66
CA THR A 123 28.41 -11.35 4.22
C THR A 123 27.81 -12.24 3.12
N PHE A 124 27.41 -11.64 1.97
CA PHE A 124 26.61 -12.31 0.94
C PHE A 124 27.33 -12.44 -0.39
N GLY A 125 27.25 -13.64 -0.98
CA GLY A 125 27.49 -13.88 -2.40
C GLY A 125 26.26 -13.51 -3.23
N ARG A 126 26.49 -13.05 -4.46
CA ARG A 126 25.47 -12.63 -5.45
C ARG A 126 25.86 -13.18 -6.82
N PRO A 127 24.95 -13.87 -7.56
CA PRO A 127 23.62 -14.31 -7.16
C PRO A 127 23.67 -15.49 -6.17
N GLY A 128 22.52 -15.83 -5.57
CA GLY A 128 22.36 -16.94 -4.63
C GLY A 128 21.01 -17.64 -4.81
N HIS A 129 20.52 -18.31 -3.75
CA HIS A 129 19.31 -19.14 -3.76
C HIS A 129 18.20 -18.64 -2.84
N VAL A 130 18.40 -17.51 -2.15
CA VAL A 130 17.38 -16.83 -1.35
C VAL A 130 17.00 -15.55 -2.06
N ASN A 131 15.70 -15.23 -2.07
CA ASN A 131 15.11 -14.10 -2.80
C ASN A 131 14.70 -12.98 -1.83
N PRO A 132 15.53 -11.96 -1.56
CA PRO A 132 15.07 -10.81 -0.81
C PRO A 132 14.09 -9.96 -1.60
N LEU A 133 13.13 -9.32 -0.89
CA LEU A 133 12.14 -8.41 -1.46
C LEU A 133 12.18 -7.08 -0.72
N TYR A 134 12.02 -5.97 -1.44
CA TYR A 134 11.81 -4.66 -0.83
C TYR A 134 10.38 -4.55 -0.29
N ALA A 135 10.20 -4.37 1.01
CA ALA A 135 8.92 -3.93 1.56
C ALA A 135 8.82 -2.41 1.48
N GLN A 136 7.68 -1.91 1.01
CA GLN A 136 7.44 -0.47 0.92
C GLN A 136 7.47 0.18 2.32
N ASP A 137 8.00 1.40 2.39
CA ASP A 137 7.89 2.21 3.60
C ASP A 137 6.41 2.41 3.96
N ASN A 138 6.11 2.43 5.25
CA ASN A 138 4.76 2.41 5.81
C ASN A 138 4.01 1.06 5.63
N GLY A 139 4.66 0.01 5.10
CA GLY A 139 4.18 -1.36 5.09
C GLY A 139 2.83 -1.56 4.42
N VAL A 140 1.94 -2.36 5.02
CA VAL A 140 0.59 -2.65 4.48
C VAL A 140 -0.28 -1.40 4.32
N LEU A 141 0.01 -0.31 5.04
CA LEU A 141 -0.66 0.98 4.88
C LEU A 141 -0.25 1.70 3.57
N ARG A 142 0.81 1.27 2.91
CA ARG A 142 1.27 1.77 1.61
C ARG A 142 0.92 0.83 0.47
N ARG A 143 1.14 -0.48 0.68
CA ARG A 143 0.84 -1.54 -0.28
C ARG A 143 0.30 -2.76 0.47
N SER A 144 -0.94 -3.13 0.22
CA SER A 144 -1.63 -4.25 0.87
C SER A 144 -1.19 -5.61 0.33
N GLY A 145 0.12 -5.91 0.41
CA GLY A 145 0.73 -7.16 -0.08
C GLY A 145 1.39 -7.97 1.03
N HIS A 146 1.60 -9.27 0.76
CA HIS A 146 2.26 -10.21 1.69
C HIS A 146 3.68 -9.78 2.05
N THR A 147 4.41 -9.15 1.13
CA THR A 147 5.75 -8.57 1.36
C THR A 147 5.73 -7.56 2.50
N GLU A 148 4.80 -6.61 2.45
CA GLU A 148 4.63 -5.58 3.48
C GLU A 148 4.07 -6.17 4.77
N ALA A 149 3.13 -7.11 4.68
CA ALA A 149 2.55 -7.80 5.83
C ALA A 149 3.62 -8.54 6.65
N ALA A 150 4.58 -9.20 6.00
CA ALA A 150 5.66 -9.90 6.68
C ALA A 150 6.54 -8.96 7.51
N VAL A 151 6.95 -7.81 6.95
CA VAL A 151 7.76 -6.82 7.68
C VAL A 151 6.96 -6.15 8.79
N ASP A 152 5.68 -5.85 8.56
CA ASP A 152 4.81 -5.25 9.56
C ASP A 152 4.57 -6.19 10.75
N LEU A 153 4.31 -7.47 10.50
CA LEU A 153 4.18 -8.46 11.58
C LEU A 153 5.47 -8.56 12.40
N CYS A 154 6.65 -8.49 11.77
CA CYS A 154 7.92 -8.42 12.50
C CYS A 154 7.97 -7.19 13.40
N LYS A 155 7.66 -5.99 12.88
CA LYS A 155 7.65 -4.75 13.67
C LYS A 155 6.65 -4.81 14.83
N LEU A 156 5.41 -5.26 14.57
CA LEU A 156 4.35 -5.38 15.57
C LEU A 156 4.67 -6.44 16.66
N ALA A 157 5.44 -7.46 16.29
CA ALA A 157 5.91 -8.48 17.21
C ALA A 157 7.14 -8.04 18.02
N GLY A 158 7.81 -6.93 17.65
CA GLY A 158 9.08 -6.50 18.25
C GLY A 158 10.30 -7.30 17.78
N CYS A 159 10.20 -7.96 16.62
CA CYS A 159 11.26 -8.67 15.93
C CYS A 159 12.05 -7.74 14.99
N PHE A 160 13.21 -8.19 14.53
CA PHE A 160 13.93 -7.48 13.47
C PHE A 160 13.02 -7.36 12.22
N PRO A 161 12.97 -6.20 11.53
CA PRO A 161 12.01 -5.95 10.45
C PRO A 161 12.40 -6.66 9.14
N ALA A 162 12.53 -7.97 9.23
CA ALA A 162 12.76 -8.91 8.13
C ALA A 162 11.90 -10.17 8.36
N GLY A 163 11.07 -10.51 7.41
CA GLY A 163 10.25 -11.70 7.43
C GLY A 163 10.76 -12.77 6.46
N VAL A 164 10.23 -13.97 6.57
CA VAL A 164 10.30 -14.99 5.53
C VAL A 164 8.89 -15.37 5.15
N LEU A 165 8.63 -15.54 3.86
CA LEU A 165 7.33 -15.93 3.34
C LEU A 165 7.46 -16.97 2.21
N MET A 166 6.39 -17.72 2.02
CA MET A 166 6.22 -18.63 0.90
C MET A 166 4.72 -18.83 0.63
N GLU A 167 4.31 -18.71 -0.61
CA GLU A 167 2.94 -18.93 -1.05
C GLU A 167 2.54 -20.41 -0.86
N ILE A 168 1.27 -20.66 -0.48
CA ILE A 168 0.75 -22.00 -0.23
C ILE A 168 0.07 -22.54 -1.49
N MET A 169 0.57 -23.64 -1.99
CA MET A 169 0.04 -24.38 -3.14
C MET A 169 -0.61 -25.69 -2.70
N ASN A 170 -1.60 -26.13 -3.47
CA ASN A 170 -2.19 -27.44 -3.37
C ASN A 170 -1.26 -28.54 -3.94
N GLU A 171 -1.58 -29.81 -3.65
CA GLU A 171 -0.76 -30.95 -4.13
C GLU A 171 -0.72 -31.09 -5.65
N ASP A 172 -1.77 -30.62 -6.32
CA ASP A 172 -1.89 -30.61 -7.78
C ASP A 172 -1.16 -29.42 -8.45
N GLY A 173 -0.53 -28.54 -7.65
CA GLY A 173 0.21 -27.38 -8.13
C GLY A 173 -0.67 -26.13 -8.33
N THR A 174 -1.96 -26.16 -8.05
CA THR A 174 -2.81 -24.96 -8.02
C THR A 174 -2.59 -24.16 -6.75
N MET A 175 -2.89 -22.84 -6.78
CA MET A 175 -2.81 -22.02 -5.58
C MET A 175 -3.91 -22.39 -4.59
N ALA A 176 -3.55 -22.54 -3.31
CA ALA A 176 -4.52 -22.75 -2.25
C ALA A 176 -5.39 -21.50 -2.05
N ARG A 177 -6.70 -21.69 -1.94
CA ARG A 177 -7.66 -20.62 -1.69
C ARG A 177 -8.24 -20.78 -0.29
N MET A 178 -9.06 -19.81 0.16
CA MET A 178 -9.58 -19.78 1.53
C MET A 178 -10.06 -21.15 2.07
N PRO A 179 -10.85 -21.97 1.35
CA PRO A 179 -11.26 -23.29 1.86
C PRO A 179 -10.09 -24.24 2.12
N ASP A 180 -9.05 -24.21 1.26
CA ASP A 180 -7.85 -25.04 1.41
C ASP A 180 -6.99 -24.53 2.57
N LEU A 181 -6.83 -23.19 2.66
CA LEU A 181 -6.04 -22.52 3.70
C LEU A 181 -6.63 -22.77 5.10
N GLN A 182 -7.95 -22.73 5.24
CA GLN A 182 -8.63 -23.07 6.49
C GLN A 182 -8.37 -24.51 6.92
N LYS A 183 -8.34 -25.45 5.97
CA LYS A 183 -7.99 -26.84 6.24
C LYS A 183 -6.53 -26.95 6.69
N ARG A 184 -5.61 -26.30 5.97
CA ARG A 184 -4.18 -26.28 6.32
C ARG A 184 -3.92 -25.64 7.68
N ALA A 185 -4.58 -24.52 8.00
CA ALA A 185 -4.47 -23.88 9.31
C ALA A 185 -4.80 -24.83 10.46
N LYS A 186 -5.89 -25.62 10.31
CA LYS A 186 -6.28 -26.64 11.30
C LYS A 186 -5.27 -27.82 11.34
N GLU A 187 -4.83 -28.31 10.18
CA GLU A 187 -3.86 -29.43 10.09
C GLU A 187 -2.50 -29.07 10.73
N TRP A 188 -2.06 -27.82 10.54
CA TRP A 188 -0.75 -27.36 11.00
C TRP A 188 -0.77 -26.66 12.36
N ASP A 189 -1.97 -26.54 12.96
CA ASP A 189 -2.20 -25.80 14.22
C ASP A 189 -1.63 -24.36 14.14
N MET A 190 -1.98 -23.66 13.05
CA MET A 190 -1.52 -22.31 12.76
C MET A 190 -2.67 -21.31 12.74
N LYS A 191 -2.37 -20.08 13.15
CA LYS A 191 -3.29 -18.96 13.01
C LYS A 191 -3.41 -18.52 11.56
N ILE A 192 -4.63 -18.10 11.17
CA ILE A 192 -4.91 -17.51 9.85
C ILE A 192 -5.54 -16.13 10.03
N ILE A 193 -4.89 -15.12 9.46
CA ILE A 193 -5.28 -13.71 9.51
C ILE A 193 -5.30 -13.10 8.11
N SER A 194 -5.97 -11.94 7.95
CA SER A 194 -5.96 -11.21 6.68
C SER A 194 -5.08 -9.96 6.72
N ILE A 195 -4.57 -9.55 5.57
CA ILE A 195 -3.89 -8.25 5.40
C ILE A 195 -4.84 -7.11 5.79
N LYS A 196 -6.13 -7.23 5.48
CA LYS A 196 -7.16 -6.28 5.88
C LYS A 196 -7.23 -6.09 7.39
N ASP A 197 -7.13 -7.18 8.16
CA ASP A 197 -7.12 -7.11 9.63
C ASP A 197 -5.84 -6.50 10.18
N ILE A 198 -4.67 -6.77 9.55
CA ILE A 198 -3.40 -6.11 9.88
C ILE A 198 -3.53 -4.59 9.66
N ILE A 199 -4.09 -4.16 8.53
CA ILE A 199 -4.35 -2.75 8.23
C ILE A 199 -5.25 -2.13 9.33
N ALA A 200 -6.38 -2.77 9.63
CA ALA A 200 -7.31 -2.29 10.65
C ALA A 200 -6.65 -2.19 12.04
N TYR A 201 -5.84 -3.20 12.40
CA TYR A 201 -5.07 -3.22 13.64
C TYR A 201 -4.06 -2.07 13.73
N ARG A 202 -3.28 -1.83 12.67
CA ARG A 202 -2.33 -0.74 12.60
C ARG A 202 -3.01 0.62 12.65
N LEU A 203 -4.10 0.82 11.89
CA LEU A 203 -4.88 2.06 11.91
C LEU A 203 -5.50 2.35 13.28
N LYS A 204 -5.81 1.31 14.07
CA LYS A 204 -6.34 1.46 15.43
C LYS A 204 -5.25 1.79 16.45
N ASN A 205 -4.07 1.20 16.32
CA ASN A 205 -3.02 1.22 17.35
C ASN A 205 -1.84 2.15 17.01
N GLU A 206 -1.69 2.55 15.75
CA GLU A 206 -0.62 3.44 15.31
C GLU A 206 -1.19 4.78 14.85
N THR A 207 -0.67 5.87 15.38
CA THR A 207 -0.93 7.21 14.88
C THR A 207 0.29 7.67 14.11
N SER A 208 0.26 7.50 12.77
CA SER A 208 1.35 7.95 11.90
C SER A 208 1.21 9.42 11.45
N ILE A 209 0.19 10.10 11.95
CA ILE A 209 -0.10 11.50 11.66
C ILE A 209 -0.04 12.34 12.93
N VAL A 210 0.59 13.51 12.84
CA VAL A 210 0.52 14.56 13.85
C VAL A 210 -0.56 15.55 13.42
N VAL A 211 -1.48 15.86 14.33
CA VAL A 211 -2.60 16.77 14.08
C VAL A 211 -2.20 18.17 14.57
N GLY A 212 -2.40 19.18 13.73
CA GLY A 212 -2.16 20.59 14.07
C GLY A 212 -3.40 21.30 14.63
N GLU A 213 -3.28 22.62 14.77
CA GLU A 213 -4.37 23.45 15.30
C GLU A 213 -5.50 23.63 14.26
N GLU A 214 -6.74 23.64 14.75
CA GLU A 214 -7.92 23.94 13.94
C GLU A 214 -8.15 25.45 13.88
N VAL A 215 -8.46 25.95 12.68
CA VAL A 215 -8.82 27.35 12.45
C VAL A 215 -10.02 27.50 11.54
N GLU A 216 -10.78 28.58 11.69
CA GLU A 216 -11.77 29.00 10.69
C GLU A 216 -11.08 29.53 9.43
N LEU A 217 -11.53 29.10 8.27
CA LEU A 217 -11.00 29.50 6.97
C LEU A 217 -12.13 30.04 6.09
N PRO A 218 -12.30 31.36 5.97
CA PRO A 218 -13.18 31.95 4.98
C PRO A 218 -12.59 31.79 3.59
N THR A 219 -13.39 31.28 2.65
CA THR A 219 -13.01 31.08 1.24
C THR A 219 -14.06 31.67 0.31
N GLU A 220 -13.75 31.81 -0.97
CA GLU A 220 -14.73 32.21 -2.00
C GLU A 220 -15.88 31.21 -2.13
N TYR A 221 -15.67 29.95 -1.70
CA TYR A 221 -16.60 28.84 -1.81
C TYR A 221 -17.39 28.56 -0.52
N GLY A 222 -17.14 29.32 0.55
CA GLY A 222 -17.80 29.20 1.83
C GLY A 222 -16.88 29.27 3.03
N MET A 223 -17.46 29.11 4.21
CA MET A 223 -16.74 29.05 5.47
C MET A 223 -16.44 27.61 5.84
N PHE A 224 -15.17 27.29 6.00
CA PHE A 224 -14.68 25.96 6.40
C PHE A 224 -13.86 26.05 7.68
N HIS A 225 -13.67 24.91 8.34
CA HIS A 225 -12.63 24.70 9.34
C HIS A 225 -11.46 23.98 8.68
N LEU A 226 -10.24 24.43 8.95
CA LEU A 226 -9.02 23.83 8.42
C LEU A 226 -8.22 23.21 9.55
N ILE A 227 -7.84 21.95 9.37
CA ILE A 227 -6.91 21.22 10.25
C ILE A 227 -5.73 20.73 9.41
N PRO A 228 -4.48 21.13 9.72
CA PRO A 228 -3.30 20.54 9.09
C PRO A 228 -2.92 19.23 9.77
N PHE A 229 -2.34 18.33 8.98
CA PHE A 229 -1.84 17.04 9.43
C PHE A 229 -0.43 16.82 8.88
N ARG A 230 0.49 16.32 9.71
CA ARG A 230 1.86 15.98 9.30
C ARG A 230 2.05 14.47 9.33
N GLN A 231 2.44 13.90 8.23
CA GLN A 231 2.80 12.49 8.09
C GLN A 231 4.24 12.24 8.59
N ALA A 232 4.57 11.00 8.97
CA ALA A 232 5.89 10.64 9.51
C ALA A 232 7.08 11.00 8.57
N ASN A 233 6.87 11.03 7.25
CA ASN A 233 7.86 11.47 6.26
C ASN A 233 8.01 13.00 6.14
N GLY A 234 7.32 13.77 6.98
CA GLY A 234 7.35 15.23 7.01
C GLY A 234 6.39 15.93 6.04
N LEU A 235 5.66 15.22 5.20
CA LEU A 235 4.63 15.82 4.33
C LEU A 235 3.47 16.37 5.16
N GLU A 236 3.02 17.57 4.81
CA GLU A 236 1.90 18.24 5.47
C GLU A 236 0.67 18.24 4.57
N HIS A 237 -0.41 17.70 5.08
CA HIS A 237 -1.72 17.59 4.44
C HIS A 237 -2.73 18.50 5.12
N MET A 238 -3.89 18.70 4.54
CA MET A 238 -4.94 19.54 5.13
C MET A 238 -6.30 18.84 5.02
N ALA A 239 -7.14 19.06 6.05
CA ALA A 239 -8.57 18.78 5.96
C ALA A 239 -9.34 20.12 5.99
N LEU A 240 -10.25 20.31 5.03
CA LEU A 240 -11.27 21.34 5.04
C LEU A 240 -12.59 20.71 5.48
N ILE A 241 -13.17 21.19 6.54
CA ILE A 241 -14.32 20.58 7.23
C ILE A 241 -15.49 21.57 7.22
N LYS A 242 -16.68 21.07 6.91
CA LYS A 242 -17.93 21.81 7.03
C LYS A 242 -18.90 21.02 7.90
N GLY A 243 -19.54 21.69 8.86
CA GLY A 243 -20.57 21.09 9.73
C GLY A 243 -20.05 19.98 10.65
N THR A 244 -20.97 19.20 11.19
CA THR A 244 -20.70 18.08 12.10
C THR A 244 -21.54 16.88 11.72
N TRP A 245 -21.13 15.66 12.14
CA TRP A 245 -21.84 14.41 11.88
C TRP A 245 -21.85 13.50 13.09
N LYS A 246 -22.77 12.55 13.09
CA LYS A 246 -22.84 11.50 14.10
C LYS A 246 -21.98 10.31 13.69
N GLU A 247 -21.64 9.47 14.66
CA GLU A 247 -21.00 8.18 14.40
C GLU A 247 -21.83 7.35 13.41
N ASN A 248 -21.17 6.77 12.41
CA ASN A 248 -21.78 6.01 11.31
C ASN A 248 -22.73 6.79 10.37
N GLU A 249 -22.80 8.09 10.47
CA GLU A 249 -23.50 8.92 9.50
C GLU A 249 -22.68 9.04 8.22
N PRO A 250 -23.28 8.84 7.00
CA PRO A 250 -22.55 9.02 5.75
C PRO A 250 -22.16 10.50 5.55
N VAL A 251 -20.88 10.76 5.39
CA VAL A 251 -20.31 12.10 5.21
C VAL A 251 -19.91 12.30 3.75
N LEU A 252 -20.20 13.46 3.19
CA LEU A 252 -19.72 13.81 1.84
C LEU A 252 -18.22 14.10 1.89
N VAL A 253 -17.41 13.30 1.16
CA VAL A 253 -15.95 13.34 1.25
C VAL A 253 -15.31 13.51 -0.12
N ARG A 254 -14.32 14.39 -0.23
CA ARG A 254 -13.39 14.46 -1.35
C ARG A 254 -11.97 14.21 -0.86
N VAL A 255 -11.29 13.21 -1.39
CA VAL A 255 -9.84 13.07 -1.26
C VAL A 255 -9.19 13.66 -2.50
N HIS A 256 -8.57 14.82 -2.35
CA HIS A 256 -7.92 15.58 -3.43
C HIS A 256 -6.41 15.49 -3.31
N SER A 257 -5.73 15.04 -4.36
CA SER A 257 -4.26 15.07 -4.43
C SER A 257 -3.82 16.40 -5.04
N SER A 258 -2.87 17.07 -4.39
CA SER A 258 -2.38 18.39 -4.81
C SER A 258 -1.93 18.42 -6.28
N CYS A 259 -2.20 19.53 -6.90
CA CYS A 259 -1.81 19.82 -8.28
C CYS A 259 -1.45 21.29 -8.40
N ALA A 260 -0.22 21.66 -8.07
CA ALA A 260 0.23 23.06 -8.04
C ALA A 260 -0.09 23.81 -9.33
N THR A 261 0.01 23.16 -10.48
CA THR A 261 -0.32 23.78 -11.77
C THR A 261 -1.82 24.03 -11.94
N GLY A 262 -2.70 23.08 -11.50
CA GLY A 262 -4.15 23.22 -11.61
C GLY A 262 -4.74 24.05 -10.47
N ASP A 263 -4.42 23.68 -9.23
CA ASP A 263 -5.05 24.24 -8.02
C ASP A 263 -4.60 25.68 -7.73
N ILE A 264 -3.32 26.02 -8.02
CA ILE A 264 -2.75 27.33 -7.70
C ILE A 264 -2.66 28.23 -8.95
N LEU A 265 -2.18 27.65 -10.08
CA LEU A 265 -1.88 28.45 -11.27
C LEU A 265 -3.03 28.44 -12.31
N GLY A 266 -4.13 27.72 -12.05
CA GLY A 266 -5.26 27.66 -12.97
C GLY A 266 -4.92 27.05 -14.33
N SER A 267 -4.02 26.05 -14.36
CA SER A 267 -3.62 25.39 -15.61
C SER A 267 -4.82 24.71 -16.27
N GLN A 268 -4.98 24.93 -17.55
CA GLN A 268 -6.01 24.29 -18.37
C GLN A 268 -5.57 22.92 -18.93
N ARG A 269 -4.38 22.42 -18.57
CA ARG A 269 -3.90 21.07 -18.97
C ARG A 269 -4.57 19.92 -18.17
N CYS A 270 -5.29 20.24 -17.12
CA CYS A 270 -5.98 19.29 -16.27
C CYS A 270 -7.20 19.93 -15.62
N ASP A 271 -8.10 19.12 -15.12
CA ASP A 271 -9.33 19.47 -14.43
C ASP A 271 -9.21 19.61 -12.90
N CYS A 272 -7.97 19.58 -12.34
CA CYS A 272 -7.74 19.46 -10.89
C CYS A 272 -8.32 20.65 -10.11
N GLY A 273 -7.94 21.88 -10.46
CA GLY A 273 -8.44 23.08 -9.78
C GLY A 273 -9.96 23.22 -9.83
N GLU A 274 -10.55 23.00 -10.99
CA GLU A 274 -12.01 23.06 -11.15
C GLU A 274 -12.70 21.97 -10.31
N GLN A 275 -12.14 20.76 -10.23
CA GLN A 275 -12.66 19.70 -9.35
C GLN A 275 -12.55 20.05 -7.87
N LEU A 276 -11.46 20.71 -7.44
CA LEU A 276 -11.28 21.15 -6.06
C LEU A 276 -12.38 22.18 -5.71
N HIS A 277 -12.53 23.21 -6.51
CA HIS A 277 -13.52 24.28 -6.32
C HIS A 277 -14.94 23.73 -6.31
N LYS A 278 -15.28 22.88 -7.28
CA LYS A 278 -16.60 22.24 -7.35
C LYS A 278 -16.87 21.34 -6.14
N ALA A 279 -15.88 20.63 -5.62
CA ALA A 279 -16.06 19.85 -4.41
C ALA A 279 -16.32 20.73 -3.18
N MET A 280 -15.65 21.89 -3.08
CA MET A 280 -15.92 22.89 -2.03
C MET A 280 -17.36 23.40 -2.12
N GLU A 281 -17.82 23.77 -3.31
CA GLU A 281 -19.22 24.22 -3.54
C GLU A 281 -20.25 23.12 -3.20
N MET A 282 -19.96 21.86 -3.56
CA MET A 282 -20.86 20.73 -3.24
C MET A 282 -20.98 20.55 -1.73
N ILE A 283 -19.87 20.60 -0.99
CA ILE A 283 -19.86 20.46 0.46
C ILE A 283 -20.50 21.67 1.15
N GLU A 284 -20.26 22.88 0.66
CA GLU A 284 -20.94 24.09 1.16
C GLU A 284 -22.47 23.97 1.00
N LYS A 285 -22.93 23.54 -0.16
CA LYS A 285 -24.36 23.32 -0.45
C LYS A 285 -24.98 22.21 0.41
N GLU A 286 -24.24 21.13 0.65
CA GLU A 286 -24.67 20.02 1.52
C GLU A 286 -24.75 20.48 3.00
N GLY A 287 -23.95 21.48 3.39
CA GLY A 287 -23.84 22.00 4.75
C GLY A 287 -22.97 21.15 5.66
N LYS A 288 -22.48 20.00 5.20
CA LYS A 288 -21.54 19.11 5.93
C LYS A 288 -20.71 18.29 4.97
N GLY A 289 -19.44 18.09 5.32
CA GLY A 289 -18.52 17.25 4.54
C GLY A 289 -17.06 17.57 4.82
N VAL A 290 -16.18 16.85 4.15
CA VAL A 290 -14.73 16.94 4.32
C VAL A 290 -14.02 16.91 2.99
N ILE A 291 -13.06 17.81 2.79
CA ILE A 291 -12.03 17.68 1.75
C ILE A 291 -10.71 17.33 2.42
N ILE A 292 -10.15 16.19 2.10
CA ILE A 292 -8.77 15.84 2.43
C ILE A 292 -7.89 16.28 1.26
N TYR A 293 -7.06 17.29 1.50
CA TYR A 293 -6.09 17.80 0.52
C TYR A 293 -4.72 17.18 0.79
N MET A 294 -4.32 16.24 -0.06
CA MET A 294 -3.10 15.44 0.09
C MET A 294 -1.96 16.05 -0.70
N GLN A 295 -0.83 16.31 -0.06
CA GLN A 295 0.41 16.75 -0.71
C GLN A 295 1.08 15.58 -1.46
N GLN A 296 0.47 15.21 -2.60
CA GLN A 296 0.88 14.08 -3.45
C GLN A 296 0.90 14.51 -4.92
N GLU A 297 1.70 15.55 -5.21
CA GLU A 297 1.83 16.15 -6.54
C GLU A 297 2.16 15.10 -7.62
N GLY A 298 1.52 15.25 -8.78
CA GLY A 298 1.78 14.36 -9.91
C GLY A 298 1.41 12.90 -9.65
N ARG A 299 0.43 12.61 -8.78
CA ARG A 299 0.08 11.26 -8.32
C ARG A 299 1.20 10.59 -7.51
N GLY A 300 1.94 11.37 -6.73
CA GLY A 300 3.02 10.90 -5.87
C GLY A 300 4.42 11.00 -6.46
N ILE A 301 4.57 11.32 -7.75
CA ILE A 301 5.90 11.44 -8.40
C ILE A 301 6.59 12.80 -8.17
N GLY A 302 5.88 13.76 -7.59
CA GLY A 302 6.38 15.10 -7.33
C GLY A 302 6.33 16.06 -8.52
N LEU A 303 6.49 17.36 -8.24
CA LEU A 303 6.36 18.42 -9.25
C LEU A 303 7.39 18.31 -10.38
N MET A 304 8.66 18.04 -10.04
CA MET A 304 9.73 17.96 -11.06
C MET A 304 9.44 16.88 -12.10
N ASN A 305 9.11 15.68 -11.65
CA ASN A 305 8.81 14.56 -12.54
C ASN A 305 7.50 14.78 -13.31
N LYS A 306 6.51 15.42 -12.70
CA LYS A 306 5.27 15.82 -13.39
C LYS A 306 5.57 16.78 -14.57
N ILE A 307 6.45 17.75 -14.38
CA ILE A 307 6.84 18.68 -15.48
C ILE A 307 7.63 17.92 -16.57
N ALA A 308 8.50 16.97 -16.18
CA ALA A 308 9.16 16.08 -17.13
C ALA A 308 8.14 15.24 -17.93
N ALA A 309 7.10 14.70 -17.25
CA ALA A 309 6.01 13.99 -17.92
C ALA A 309 5.23 14.90 -18.88
N TYR A 310 4.98 16.16 -18.54
CA TYR A 310 4.38 17.13 -19.47
C TYR A 310 5.21 17.31 -20.74
N LYS A 311 6.54 17.37 -20.60
CA LYS A 311 7.46 17.46 -21.76
C LYS A 311 7.34 16.24 -22.68
N LEU A 312 7.23 15.04 -22.12
CA LEU A 312 7.00 13.81 -22.87
C LEU A 312 5.62 13.79 -23.54
N GLN A 313 4.60 14.28 -22.86
CA GLN A 313 3.25 14.43 -23.44
C GLN A 313 3.23 15.41 -24.63
N ASP A 314 4.00 16.49 -24.58
CA ASP A 314 4.17 17.41 -25.71
C ASP A 314 4.85 16.74 -26.92
N GLN A 315 5.60 15.65 -26.68
CA GLN A 315 6.21 14.80 -27.71
C GLN A 315 5.31 13.68 -28.23
N GLY A 316 4.10 13.55 -27.68
CA GLY A 316 3.08 12.63 -28.18
C GLY A 316 2.73 11.47 -27.26
N LEU A 317 3.44 11.25 -26.14
CA LEU A 317 3.07 10.22 -25.17
C LEU A 317 1.76 10.57 -24.45
N ASP A 318 1.06 9.56 -23.96
CA ASP A 318 -0.03 9.81 -23.00
C ASP A 318 0.49 9.89 -21.55
N THR A 319 -0.40 10.17 -20.59
CA THR A 319 -0.01 10.33 -19.17
C THR A 319 0.56 9.05 -18.56
N VAL A 320 0.06 7.88 -18.95
CA VAL A 320 0.52 6.57 -18.45
C VAL A 320 1.89 6.26 -19.04
N GLU A 321 2.02 6.41 -20.35
CA GLU A 321 3.29 6.18 -21.07
C GLU A 321 4.41 7.12 -20.59
N ALA A 322 4.08 8.39 -20.32
CA ALA A 322 5.06 9.35 -19.80
C ALA A 322 5.56 8.96 -18.40
N ASN A 323 4.68 8.50 -17.50
CA ASN A 323 5.09 8.04 -16.17
C ASN A 323 5.96 6.78 -16.26
N LEU A 324 5.57 5.79 -17.05
CA LEU A 324 6.35 4.57 -17.27
C LEU A 324 7.73 4.88 -17.86
N HIS A 325 7.79 5.80 -18.82
CA HIS A 325 9.09 6.24 -19.42
C HIS A 325 10.03 6.87 -18.38
N LEU A 326 9.47 7.51 -17.35
CA LEU A 326 10.24 8.10 -16.24
C LEU A 326 10.52 7.09 -15.10
N GLY A 327 10.13 5.82 -15.25
CA GLY A 327 10.36 4.76 -14.26
C GLY A 327 9.34 4.75 -13.10
N PHE A 328 8.18 5.39 -13.25
CA PHE A 328 7.12 5.42 -12.24
C PHE A 328 5.91 4.58 -12.64
N ARG A 329 5.23 4.00 -11.65
CA ARG A 329 3.91 3.41 -11.88
C ARG A 329 2.89 4.48 -12.28
N PRO A 330 1.77 4.11 -12.90
CA PRO A 330 0.70 5.05 -13.26
C PRO A 330 0.10 5.80 -12.06
N ASP A 331 0.17 5.22 -10.86
CA ASP A 331 -0.32 5.80 -9.60
C ASP A 331 0.60 5.41 -8.44
N GLU A 332 1.26 6.41 -7.82
CA GLU A 332 2.16 6.27 -6.67
C GLU A 332 1.56 6.89 -5.39
N ARG A 333 0.24 7.17 -5.36
CA ARG A 333 -0.41 7.82 -4.22
C ARG A 333 -0.51 6.88 -3.02
N ASP A 334 -0.34 7.48 -1.83
CA ASP A 334 -0.62 6.86 -0.53
C ASP A 334 -2.05 7.20 -0.09
N TYR A 335 -2.89 6.18 0.02
CA TYR A 335 -4.26 6.31 0.51
C TYR A 335 -4.37 6.12 2.02
N GLY A 336 -3.38 5.50 2.66
CA GLY A 336 -3.39 5.18 4.08
C GLY A 336 -3.38 6.42 4.97
N CYS A 337 -2.57 7.42 4.64
CA CYS A 337 -2.55 8.69 5.38
C CYS A 337 -3.92 9.40 5.29
N GLY A 338 -4.52 9.47 4.10
CA GLY A 338 -5.86 10.06 3.93
C GLY A 338 -6.93 9.32 4.72
N ALA A 339 -6.85 7.99 4.78
CA ALA A 339 -7.75 7.16 5.59
C ALA A 339 -7.59 7.43 7.10
N GLN A 340 -6.36 7.57 7.60
CA GLN A 340 -6.11 7.94 8.99
C GLN A 340 -6.66 9.33 9.33
N MET A 341 -6.49 10.32 8.44
CA MET A 341 -7.07 11.66 8.60
C MET A 341 -8.60 11.59 8.71
N LEU A 342 -9.28 10.86 7.82
CA LEU A 342 -10.73 10.67 7.84
C LEU A 342 -11.20 10.00 9.14
N ARG A 343 -10.51 8.94 9.58
CA ARG A 343 -10.84 8.28 10.86
C ARG A 343 -10.63 9.19 12.06
N HIS A 344 -9.55 9.99 12.08
CA HIS A 344 -9.33 10.99 13.14
C HIS A 344 -10.48 12.00 13.21
N LEU A 345 -11.04 12.38 12.07
CA LEU A 345 -12.20 13.26 11.98
C LEU A 345 -13.53 12.55 12.28
N GLY A 346 -13.52 11.28 12.67
CA GLY A 346 -14.72 10.49 12.96
C GLY A 346 -15.52 10.07 11.72
N VAL A 347 -14.91 10.11 10.53
CA VAL A 347 -15.54 9.64 9.30
C VAL A 347 -15.25 8.15 9.15
N HIS A 348 -16.28 7.32 9.32
CA HIS A 348 -16.23 5.86 9.14
C HIS A 348 -17.00 5.43 7.89
N LYS A 349 -18.06 6.17 7.55
CA LYS A 349 -18.94 5.95 6.43
C LYS A 349 -19.01 7.20 5.57
N MET A 350 -18.92 7.06 4.25
CA MET A 350 -18.84 8.22 3.38
C MET A 350 -19.60 8.07 2.05
N ARG A 351 -19.99 9.21 1.51
CA ARG A 351 -20.37 9.43 0.12
C ARG A 351 -19.17 10.08 -0.58
N LEU A 352 -18.47 9.31 -1.42
CA LEU A 352 -17.17 9.73 -1.96
C LEU A 352 -17.32 10.48 -3.28
N ILE A 353 -16.89 11.74 -3.29
CA ILE A 353 -16.86 12.55 -4.52
C ILE A 353 -15.67 12.09 -5.38
N THR A 354 -15.94 11.25 -6.38
CA THR A 354 -14.90 10.71 -7.28
C THR A 354 -15.49 10.14 -8.57
N ASN A 355 -14.71 10.21 -9.66
CA ASN A 355 -14.95 9.46 -10.89
C ASN A 355 -13.91 8.35 -11.07
N ASN A 356 -13.03 8.12 -10.07
CA ASN A 356 -11.96 7.13 -10.13
C ASN A 356 -12.29 5.90 -9.28
N PRO A 357 -12.60 4.73 -9.87
CA PRO A 357 -12.92 3.52 -9.13
C PRO A 357 -11.75 3.00 -8.28
N THR A 358 -10.51 3.20 -8.71
CA THR A 358 -9.31 2.79 -7.93
C THR A 358 -9.21 3.52 -6.58
N LYS A 359 -9.68 4.79 -6.50
CA LYS A 359 -9.73 5.51 -5.21
C LYS A 359 -10.67 4.86 -4.21
N ARG A 360 -11.79 4.33 -4.69
CA ARG A 360 -12.75 3.60 -3.86
C ARG A 360 -12.07 2.38 -3.22
N VAL A 361 -11.54 1.49 -4.04
CA VAL A 361 -10.83 0.28 -3.58
C VAL A 361 -9.71 0.63 -2.59
N GLY A 362 -8.95 1.68 -2.90
CA GLY A 362 -7.88 2.17 -2.04
C GLY A 362 -8.35 2.57 -0.63
N LEU A 363 -9.50 3.22 -0.48
CA LEU A 363 -10.03 3.66 0.82
C LEU A 363 -10.76 2.54 1.56
N GLU A 364 -11.50 1.68 0.86
CA GLU A 364 -12.20 0.52 1.44
C GLU A 364 -11.19 -0.47 2.06
N ALA A 365 -10.01 -0.64 1.46
CA ALA A 365 -8.93 -1.46 2.00
C ALA A 365 -8.46 -0.99 3.40
N TYR A 366 -8.69 0.28 3.75
CA TYR A 366 -8.36 0.84 5.07
C TYR A 366 -9.54 0.86 6.05
N GLY A 367 -10.60 0.09 5.77
CA GLY A 367 -11.75 -0.07 6.66
C GLY A 367 -12.69 1.12 6.71
N LEU A 368 -12.71 1.94 5.65
CA LEU A 368 -13.71 2.99 5.43
C LEU A 368 -14.85 2.45 4.57
N GLU A 369 -16.09 2.68 4.99
CA GLU A 369 -17.27 2.25 4.23
C GLU A 369 -17.68 3.33 3.21
N ILE A 370 -17.73 2.98 1.93
CA ILE A 370 -18.19 3.86 0.87
C ILE A 370 -19.61 3.46 0.46
N GLU A 371 -20.57 4.25 0.91
CA GLU A 371 -21.98 4.01 0.62
C GLU A 371 -22.37 4.41 -0.82
N GLU A 372 -21.80 5.52 -1.31
CA GLU A 372 -22.12 6.07 -2.61
C GLU A 372 -20.92 6.73 -3.27
N ASN A 373 -20.79 6.58 -4.58
CA ASN A 373 -19.91 7.41 -5.41
C ASN A 373 -20.69 8.60 -5.93
N VAL A 374 -20.25 9.80 -5.57
CA VAL A 374 -20.82 11.06 -6.04
C VAL A 374 -19.96 11.55 -7.21
N PRO A 375 -20.52 11.64 -8.43
CA PRO A 375 -19.75 12.06 -9.59
C PRO A 375 -19.36 13.54 -9.49
N ILE A 376 -18.17 13.86 -10.05
CA ILE A 376 -17.66 15.21 -10.15
C ILE A 376 -17.11 15.43 -11.56
N GLU A 377 -17.92 15.93 -12.45
CA GLU A 377 -17.53 16.20 -13.84
C GLU A 377 -17.36 17.68 -14.08
N VAL A 378 -16.33 18.01 -14.83
CA VAL A 378 -16.04 19.36 -15.30
C VAL A 378 -16.14 19.35 -16.82
N THR A 379 -16.61 20.43 -17.40
CA THR A 379 -16.73 20.54 -18.87
C THR A 379 -15.33 20.53 -19.50
N PRO A 380 -15.03 19.56 -20.39
CA PRO A 380 -13.74 19.50 -21.04
C PRO A 380 -13.41 20.75 -21.85
N ASN A 381 -12.16 21.19 -21.81
CA ASN A 381 -11.65 22.25 -22.66
C ASN A 381 -10.71 21.69 -23.75
N LYS A 382 -10.30 22.51 -24.70
CA LYS A 382 -9.44 22.07 -25.82
C LYS A 382 -8.03 21.59 -25.41
N PHE A 383 -7.57 21.96 -24.20
CA PHE A 383 -6.23 21.61 -23.73
C PHE A 383 -6.22 20.35 -22.83
N ASP A 384 -7.32 20.07 -22.11
CA ASP A 384 -7.41 18.90 -21.22
C ASP A 384 -8.18 17.72 -21.82
N TYR A 385 -8.84 17.87 -22.95
CA TYR A 385 -9.62 16.81 -23.59
C TYR A 385 -8.83 15.50 -23.76
N ARG A 386 -7.58 15.60 -24.23
CA ARG A 386 -6.71 14.42 -24.38
C ARG A 386 -6.37 13.78 -23.03
N TYR A 387 -6.14 14.58 -22.01
CA TYR A 387 -5.89 14.12 -20.65
C TYR A 387 -7.10 13.41 -20.05
N LEU A 388 -8.29 13.98 -20.18
CA LEU A 388 -9.54 13.38 -19.71
C LEU A 388 -9.88 12.10 -20.48
N LYS A 389 -9.63 12.06 -21.79
CA LYS A 389 -9.75 10.85 -22.60
C LYS A 389 -8.82 9.74 -22.09
N THR A 390 -7.57 10.05 -21.78
CA THR A 390 -6.63 9.06 -21.19
C THR A 390 -7.12 8.55 -19.84
N LYS A 391 -7.68 9.43 -18.98
CA LYS A 391 -8.29 9.02 -17.71
C LYS A 391 -9.41 8.01 -17.92
N ARG A 392 -10.32 8.27 -18.88
CA ARG A 392 -11.43 7.37 -19.19
C ARG A 392 -10.94 6.06 -19.83
N ASP A 393 -10.19 6.14 -20.90
CA ASP A 393 -9.88 5.00 -21.77
C ASP A 393 -8.77 4.08 -21.21
N ARG A 394 -7.82 4.63 -20.45
CA ARG A 394 -6.64 3.90 -19.96
C ARG A 394 -6.65 3.70 -18.43
N MET A 395 -7.42 4.49 -17.69
CA MET A 395 -7.40 4.46 -16.23
C MET A 395 -8.78 4.17 -15.63
N GLY A 396 -9.77 3.82 -16.45
CA GLY A 396 -11.09 3.37 -16.02
C GLY A 396 -11.91 4.43 -15.28
N HIS A 397 -11.64 5.72 -15.49
CA HIS A 397 -12.47 6.77 -14.90
C HIS A 397 -13.84 6.81 -15.56
N ASP A 398 -14.88 6.95 -14.75
CA ASP A 398 -16.25 7.17 -15.21
C ASP A 398 -16.42 8.64 -15.60
N LEU A 399 -16.29 8.94 -16.89
CA LEU A 399 -16.34 10.30 -17.45
C LEU A 399 -17.17 10.30 -18.75
N HIS A 400 -18.12 11.22 -18.83
CA HIS A 400 -18.89 11.52 -20.03
C HIS A 400 -18.21 12.67 -20.79
N LEU A 401 -17.47 12.35 -21.88
CA LEU A 401 -16.67 13.30 -22.68
C LEU A 401 -17.34 13.57 -24.03
#